data_bfeb70973959543d0dffff7de035366b
#
_entry.id   bfeb70973959543d0dffff7de035366b
#
_cell.length_a   1.000
_cell.length_b   1.000
_cell.length_c   1.000
_cell.angle_alpha   90.00
_cell.angle_beta   90.00
_cell.angle_gamma   90.00
#
_symmetry.space_group_name_H-M   'P 1'
#
loop_
_entity.id
_entity.type
_entity.pdbx_description
1 polymer ?
#
loop_
_entity_poly.entity_id
_entity_poly.type
_entity_poly.pdbx_seq_one_letter_code
_entity_poly.pdbx_strand_id
1 'polypeptide(L)'
;IAHLEGHPAFHLHYADLGDSTSLSQVVKRVKPTEIYNLAAQSHVQVSFDSPEFTADVDATGVLRILEAVRQNDLTGTCRIYQASTSELYGKVEEVPQNEKTPFHPYSPYAVAKLYGYWIVKEYREAYHMFCCSGILFNHESERRGETFVTRKITLAAARIAQGKQDRLLLGNLSSLRDWGYAKD
;
A
#
# COMPACT_ATOMS: atom_id res chain seq x y z
N ILE A 1 -1.38 -15.79 -3.61
CA ILE A 1 -2.62 -16.36 -3.04
C ILE A 1 -2.91 -17.76 -3.61
N ALA A 2 -2.55 -18.03 -4.87
CA ALA A 2 -2.83 -19.32 -5.53
C ALA A 2 -2.46 -20.57 -4.70
N HIS A 3 -1.40 -20.52 -3.89
CA HIS A 3 -1.00 -21.63 -3.03
C HIS A 3 -1.94 -21.87 -1.83
N LEU A 4 -2.89 -20.97 -1.57
CA LEU A 4 -3.90 -21.10 -0.54
C LEU A 4 -5.25 -21.57 -1.10
N GLU A 5 -5.38 -21.64 -2.42
CA GLU A 5 -6.60 -22.05 -3.10
C GLU A 5 -6.96 -23.48 -2.69
N GLY A 6 -8.18 -23.71 -2.23
CA GLY A 6 -8.62 -24.99 -1.69
C GLY A 6 -8.26 -25.25 -0.22
N HIS A 7 -7.49 -24.40 0.45
CA HIS A 7 -7.24 -24.54 1.87
C HIS A 7 -8.51 -24.22 2.68
N PRO A 8 -8.97 -25.07 3.62
CA PRO A 8 -10.26 -24.91 4.30
C PRO A 8 -10.39 -23.64 5.14
N ALA A 9 -9.28 -23.05 5.57
CA ALA A 9 -9.28 -21.78 6.30
C ALA A 9 -9.13 -20.53 5.39
N PHE A 10 -9.05 -20.71 4.06
CA PHE A 10 -8.93 -19.61 3.12
C PHE A 10 -10.29 -19.31 2.50
N HIS A 11 -10.78 -18.08 2.71
CA HIS A 11 -12.04 -17.60 2.15
C HIS A 11 -11.80 -16.36 1.31
N LEU A 12 -12.08 -16.43 0.02
CA LEU A 12 -11.98 -15.30 -0.89
C LEU A 12 -13.30 -14.55 -0.96
N HIS A 13 -13.25 -13.23 -0.77
CA HIS A 13 -14.39 -12.32 -0.88
C HIS A 13 -14.12 -11.28 -1.96
N TYR A 14 -15.17 -10.90 -2.70
CA TYR A 14 -15.13 -9.80 -3.64
C TYR A 14 -15.48 -8.50 -2.90
N ALA A 15 -14.60 -7.51 -2.97
CA ALA A 15 -14.81 -6.16 -2.47
C ALA A 15 -13.91 -5.19 -3.21
N ASP A 16 -14.27 -3.92 -3.19
CA ASP A 16 -13.51 -2.84 -3.79
C ASP A 16 -13.34 -1.69 -2.79
N LEU A 17 -12.15 -1.07 -2.76
CA LEU A 17 -11.90 0.09 -1.89
C LEU A 17 -12.76 1.31 -2.28
N GLY A 18 -13.24 1.36 -3.53
CA GLY A 18 -14.19 2.35 -4.00
C GLY A 18 -15.64 2.12 -3.54
N ASP A 19 -15.97 0.94 -2.99
CA ASP A 19 -17.34 0.57 -2.60
C ASP A 19 -17.47 0.31 -1.10
N SER A 20 -18.01 1.30 -0.39
CA SER A 20 -18.29 1.21 1.06
C SER A 20 -19.23 0.07 1.42
N THR A 21 -20.20 -0.24 0.56
CA THR A 21 -21.21 -1.26 0.83
C THR A 21 -20.59 -2.65 0.83
N SER A 22 -19.79 -2.97 -0.19
CA SER A 22 -19.11 -4.27 -0.28
C SER A 22 -18.15 -4.48 0.87
N LEU A 23 -17.35 -3.46 1.23
CA LEU A 23 -16.44 -3.50 2.38
C LEU A 23 -17.18 -3.75 3.69
N SER A 24 -18.24 -2.98 3.96
CA SER A 24 -19.03 -3.14 5.19
C SER A 24 -19.69 -4.53 5.29
N GLN A 25 -20.19 -5.06 4.17
CA GLN A 25 -20.77 -6.40 4.13
C GLN A 25 -19.75 -7.50 4.41
N VAL A 26 -18.53 -7.39 3.84
CA VAL A 26 -17.44 -8.35 4.11
C VAL A 26 -17.04 -8.29 5.58
N VAL A 27 -16.78 -7.09 6.12
CA VAL A 27 -16.43 -6.89 7.53
C VAL A 27 -17.51 -7.44 8.46
N LYS A 28 -18.78 -7.17 8.17
CA LYS A 28 -19.93 -7.69 8.94
C LYS A 28 -20.01 -9.22 8.95
N ARG A 29 -19.74 -9.83 7.80
CA ARG A 29 -19.80 -11.30 7.63
C ARG A 29 -18.62 -11.99 8.31
N VAL A 30 -17.41 -11.46 8.11
CA VAL A 30 -16.16 -12.07 8.60
C VAL A 30 -15.93 -11.79 10.07
N LYS A 31 -16.31 -10.59 10.55
CA LYS A 31 -16.02 -10.08 11.90
C LYS A 31 -14.52 -10.24 12.24
N PRO A 32 -13.62 -9.65 11.43
CA PRO A 32 -12.21 -9.89 11.56
C PRO A 32 -11.67 -9.38 12.90
N THR A 33 -10.71 -10.10 13.46
CA THR A 33 -9.91 -9.63 14.61
C THR A 33 -8.70 -8.83 14.17
N GLU A 34 -8.29 -8.99 12.91
CA GLU A 34 -7.18 -8.26 12.30
C GLU A 34 -7.48 -7.93 10.83
N ILE A 35 -7.11 -6.73 10.41
CA ILE A 35 -7.17 -6.30 9.00
C ILE A 35 -5.79 -5.78 8.60
N TYR A 36 -5.24 -6.33 7.54
CA TYR A 36 -4.03 -5.85 6.88
C TYR A 36 -4.41 -5.22 5.55
N ASN A 37 -4.56 -3.90 5.52
CA ASN A 37 -4.87 -3.19 4.27
C ASN A 37 -3.59 -2.96 3.46
N LEU A 38 -3.40 -3.81 2.46
CA LEU A 38 -2.30 -3.72 1.49
C LEU A 38 -2.80 -3.26 0.11
N ALA A 39 -4.11 -3.05 -0.03
CA ALA A 39 -4.71 -2.64 -1.29
C ALA A 39 -4.44 -1.16 -1.58
N ALA A 40 -4.04 -0.86 -2.80
CA ALA A 40 -3.79 0.50 -3.28
C ALA A 40 -3.63 0.52 -4.80
N GLN A 41 -3.83 1.71 -5.41
CA GLN A 41 -3.21 2.05 -6.68
C GLN A 41 -1.74 2.42 -6.38
N SER A 42 -0.81 1.47 -6.46
CA SER A 42 0.56 1.62 -5.91
C SER A 42 1.60 2.14 -6.90
N HIS A 43 1.22 2.46 -8.13
CA HIS A 43 2.15 2.93 -9.15
C HIS A 43 2.18 4.46 -9.19
N VAL A 44 3.29 5.06 -8.73
CA VAL A 44 3.43 6.52 -8.61
C VAL A 44 3.16 7.23 -9.95
N GLN A 45 3.71 6.74 -11.07
CA GLN A 45 3.49 7.38 -12.37
C GLN A 45 2.01 7.39 -12.76
N VAL A 46 1.29 6.29 -12.55
CA VAL A 46 -0.16 6.19 -12.84
C VAL A 46 -0.98 7.21 -12.04
N SER A 47 -0.52 7.62 -10.86
CA SER A 47 -1.21 8.63 -10.07
C SER A 47 -1.26 10.01 -10.72
N PHE A 48 -0.33 10.33 -11.62
CA PHE A 48 -0.37 11.56 -12.42
C PHE A 48 -1.38 11.48 -13.57
N ASP A 49 -1.58 10.27 -14.12
CA ASP A 49 -2.53 10.04 -15.22
C ASP A 49 -3.96 9.87 -14.70
N SER A 50 -4.13 9.35 -13.48
CA SER A 50 -5.43 9.07 -12.85
C SER A 50 -5.45 9.51 -11.37
N PRO A 51 -5.33 10.83 -11.09
CA PRO A 51 -5.21 11.33 -9.72
C PRO A 51 -6.49 11.15 -8.89
N GLU A 52 -7.67 11.32 -9.49
CA GLU A 52 -8.95 11.15 -8.79
C GLU A 52 -9.17 9.69 -8.36
N PHE A 53 -8.93 8.74 -9.25
CA PHE A 53 -8.99 7.32 -8.94
C PHE A 53 -8.00 6.95 -7.83
N THR A 54 -6.77 7.46 -7.91
CA THR A 54 -5.75 7.26 -6.88
C THR A 54 -6.20 7.81 -5.53
N ALA A 55 -6.79 9.01 -5.49
CA ALA A 55 -7.31 9.60 -4.26
C ALA A 55 -8.49 8.79 -3.71
N ASP A 56 -9.39 8.34 -4.56
CA ASP A 56 -10.55 7.55 -4.12
C ASP A 56 -10.14 6.22 -3.50
N VAL A 57 -9.20 5.51 -4.11
CA VAL A 57 -8.73 4.20 -3.63
C VAL A 57 -7.79 4.35 -2.44
N ASP A 58 -6.76 5.20 -2.54
CA ASP A 58 -5.64 5.23 -1.60
C ASP A 58 -5.89 6.12 -0.39
N ALA A 59 -6.77 7.12 -0.52
CA ALA A 59 -7.18 7.98 0.58
C ALA A 59 -8.55 7.57 1.13
N THR A 60 -9.61 7.76 0.34
CA THR A 60 -10.98 7.50 0.79
C THR A 60 -11.22 6.02 1.06
N GLY A 61 -10.56 5.12 0.33
CA GLY A 61 -10.64 3.67 0.59
C GLY A 61 -10.16 3.28 1.98
N VAL A 62 -9.13 3.94 2.53
CA VAL A 62 -8.69 3.73 3.91
C VAL A 62 -9.80 4.15 4.90
N LEU A 63 -10.41 5.31 4.69
CA LEU A 63 -11.54 5.77 5.50
C LEU A 63 -12.70 4.78 5.46
N ARG A 64 -13.03 4.23 4.28
CA ARG A 64 -14.10 3.23 4.12
C ARG A 64 -13.86 1.96 4.95
N ILE A 65 -12.62 1.49 5.04
CA ILE A 65 -12.27 0.34 5.90
C ILE A 65 -12.47 0.69 7.38
N LEU A 66 -11.97 1.85 7.83
CA LEU A 66 -12.13 2.30 9.21
C LEU A 66 -13.62 2.44 9.58
N GLU A 67 -14.41 3.04 8.71
CA GLU A 67 -15.86 3.15 8.88
C GLU A 67 -16.58 1.79 8.85
N ALA A 68 -16.16 0.86 7.98
CA ALA A 68 -16.72 -0.49 7.98
C ALA A 68 -16.51 -1.20 9.32
N VAL A 69 -15.36 -1.05 9.95
CA VAL A 69 -15.07 -1.59 11.29
C VAL A 69 -15.91 -0.89 12.36
N ARG A 70 -15.97 0.46 12.31
CA ARG A 70 -16.72 1.26 13.28
C ARG A 70 -18.23 1.00 13.23
N GLN A 71 -18.81 0.98 12.03
CA GLN A 71 -20.25 0.78 11.80
C GLN A 71 -20.73 -0.65 12.11
N ASN A 72 -19.81 -1.60 12.19
CA ASN A 72 -20.10 -2.98 12.59
C ASN A 72 -19.73 -3.29 14.05
N ASP A 73 -19.52 -2.27 14.89
CA ASP A 73 -19.23 -2.37 16.32
C ASP A 73 -17.97 -3.20 16.66
N LEU A 74 -16.96 -3.15 15.78
CA LEU A 74 -15.72 -3.92 15.95
C LEU A 74 -14.52 -3.07 16.45
N THR A 75 -14.75 -1.82 16.84
CA THR A 75 -13.69 -0.88 17.26
C THR A 75 -12.81 -1.42 18.40
N GLY A 76 -13.42 -2.12 19.36
CA GLY A 76 -12.72 -2.70 20.52
C GLY A 76 -12.07 -4.07 20.28
N THR A 77 -12.33 -4.71 19.13
CA THR A 77 -11.90 -6.10 18.88
C THR A 77 -11.03 -6.26 17.64
N CYS A 78 -11.20 -5.39 16.64
CA CYS A 78 -10.46 -5.46 15.38
C CYS A 78 -9.22 -4.58 15.42
N ARG A 79 -8.06 -5.15 15.08
CA ARG A 79 -6.79 -4.45 14.90
C ARG A 79 -6.57 -4.17 13.43
N ILE A 80 -6.13 -2.96 13.09
CA ILE A 80 -5.98 -2.55 11.70
C ILE A 80 -4.52 -2.13 11.44
N TYR A 81 -3.90 -2.78 10.47
CA TYR A 81 -2.63 -2.35 9.90
C TYR A 81 -2.88 -1.73 8.52
N GLN A 82 -2.48 -0.47 8.37
CA GLN A 82 -2.51 0.25 7.10
C GLN A 82 -1.11 0.28 6.50
N ALA A 83 -0.92 -0.32 5.34
CA ALA A 83 0.30 -0.13 4.57
C ALA A 83 0.38 1.33 4.09
N SER A 84 1.33 2.07 4.63
CA SER A 84 1.70 3.39 4.17
C SER A 84 2.97 3.31 3.31
N THR A 85 3.71 4.38 3.14
CA THR A 85 4.80 4.43 2.16
C THR A 85 5.88 5.43 2.57
N SER A 86 7.13 5.18 2.22
CA SER A 86 8.22 6.16 2.32
C SER A 86 8.02 7.37 1.40
N GLU A 87 7.14 7.28 0.40
CA GLU A 87 6.79 8.43 -0.46
C GLU A 87 6.09 9.56 0.31
N LEU A 88 5.66 9.34 1.56
CA LEU A 88 5.22 10.41 2.45
C LEU A 88 6.31 11.47 2.67
N TYR A 89 7.57 11.03 2.76
CA TYR A 89 8.70 11.94 2.90
C TYR A 89 8.99 12.74 1.63
N GLY A 90 8.69 12.16 0.47
CA GLY A 90 8.72 12.81 -0.84
C GLY A 90 10.01 13.57 -1.11
N LYS A 91 9.93 14.90 -1.10
CA LYS A 91 11.09 15.78 -1.16
C LYS A 91 11.74 15.86 0.24
N VAL A 92 12.57 14.87 0.56
CA VAL A 92 13.12 14.66 1.90
C VAL A 92 13.83 15.87 2.47
N GLU A 93 13.55 16.19 3.72
CA GLU A 93 14.15 17.31 4.45
C GLU A 93 15.28 16.86 5.40
N GLU A 94 15.38 15.54 5.65
CA GLU A 94 16.33 14.94 6.56
C GLU A 94 16.80 13.57 6.06
N VAL A 95 18.08 13.24 6.25
CA VAL A 95 18.69 11.95 5.89
C VAL A 95 19.59 11.48 7.04
N PRO A 96 19.40 10.25 7.57
CA PRO A 96 18.30 9.33 7.30
C PRO A 96 16.96 9.82 7.83
N GLN A 97 15.83 9.36 7.23
CA GLN A 97 14.50 9.64 7.73
C GLN A 97 14.18 8.82 8.98
N ASN A 98 13.28 9.33 9.80
CA ASN A 98 12.70 8.64 10.95
C ASN A 98 11.24 9.10 11.13
N GLU A 99 10.56 8.60 12.16
CA GLU A 99 9.14 8.88 12.39
C GLU A 99 8.82 10.34 12.75
N LYS A 100 9.84 11.16 13.01
CA LYS A 100 9.70 12.60 13.30
C LYS A 100 10.04 13.47 12.10
N THR A 101 10.66 12.89 11.06
CA THR A 101 10.98 13.61 9.83
C THR A 101 9.70 14.15 9.19
N PRO A 102 9.64 15.46 8.87
CA PRO A 102 8.47 16.05 8.24
C PRO A 102 8.09 15.36 6.91
N PHE A 103 6.80 15.20 6.69
CA PHE A 103 6.30 14.69 5.42
C PHE A 103 6.20 15.83 4.39
N HIS A 104 6.71 15.56 3.19
CA HIS A 104 6.66 16.49 2.06
C HIS A 104 6.29 15.71 0.77
N PRO A 105 5.04 15.19 0.67
CA PRO A 105 4.62 14.37 -0.46
C PRO A 105 4.83 15.08 -1.79
N TYR A 106 5.29 14.34 -2.80
CA TYR A 106 5.67 14.92 -4.10
C TYR A 106 5.04 14.19 -5.30
N SER A 107 3.87 13.58 -5.07
CA SER A 107 3.04 12.97 -6.11
C SER A 107 1.59 12.87 -5.64
N PRO A 108 0.59 12.76 -6.56
CA PRO A 108 -0.80 12.49 -6.17
C PRO A 108 -0.94 11.23 -5.32
N TYR A 109 -0.18 10.17 -5.63
CA TYR A 109 -0.09 8.95 -4.82
C TYR A 109 0.35 9.26 -3.38
N ALA A 110 1.46 9.99 -3.22
CA ALA A 110 1.99 10.32 -1.90
C ALA A 110 1.00 11.17 -1.08
N VAL A 111 0.30 12.12 -1.70
CA VAL A 111 -0.75 12.93 -1.05
C VAL A 111 -1.91 12.07 -0.60
N ALA A 112 -2.38 11.15 -1.43
CA ALA A 112 -3.46 10.21 -1.08
C ALA A 112 -3.05 9.30 0.09
N LYS A 113 -1.84 8.76 0.06
CA LYS A 113 -1.28 7.94 1.16
C LYS A 113 -1.06 8.75 2.44
N LEU A 114 -0.75 10.05 2.33
CA LEU A 114 -0.65 10.95 3.49
C LEU A 114 -2.00 11.16 4.16
N TYR A 115 -3.08 11.33 3.38
CA TYR A 115 -4.44 11.32 3.95
C TYR A 115 -4.70 10.04 4.72
N GLY A 116 -4.39 8.87 4.12
CA GLY A 116 -4.54 7.56 4.76
C GLY A 116 -3.79 7.45 6.10
N TYR A 117 -2.56 7.98 6.15
CA TYR A 117 -1.77 8.04 7.38
C TYR A 117 -2.46 8.86 8.47
N TRP A 118 -2.92 10.06 8.15
CA TRP A 118 -3.55 10.96 9.13
C TRP A 118 -4.93 10.48 9.56
N ILE A 119 -5.74 9.93 8.67
CA ILE A 119 -7.07 9.43 9.06
C ILE A 119 -6.97 8.19 9.96
N VAL A 120 -5.96 7.33 9.79
CA VAL A 120 -5.68 6.23 10.72
C VAL A 120 -5.32 6.77 12.10
N LYS A 121 -4.48 7.80 12.17
CA LYS A 121 -4.13 8.45 13.44
C LYS A 121 -5.35 9.07 14.11
N GLU A 122 -6.18 9.79 13.35
CA GLU A 122 -7.42 10.41 13.85
C GLU A 122 -8.38 9.36 14.44
N TYR A 123 -8.60 8.24 13.73
CA TYR A 123 -9.49 7.19 14.21
C TYR A 123 -8.97 6.48 15.47
N ARG A 124 -7.66 6.36 15.61
CA ARG A 124 -7.04 5.86 16.84
C ARG A 124 -7.31 6.78 18.03
N GLU A 125 -7.20 8.10 17.83
CA GLU A 125 -7.36 9.09 18.88
C GLU A 125 -8.84 9.35 19.19
N ALA A 126 -9.70 9.53 18.18
CA ALA A 126 -11.09 9.89 18.35
C ALA A 126 -12.00 8.71 18.76
N TYR A 127 -11.74 7.51 18.23
CA TYR A 127 -12.59 6.34 18.45
C TYR A 127 -11.90 5.22 19.24
N HIS A 128 -10.69 5.44 19.74
CA HIS A 128 -9.89 4.46 20.48
C HIS A 128 -9.67 3.14 19.71
N MET A 129 -9.64 3.19 18.39
CA MET A 129 -9.40 2.04 17.56
C MET A 129 -7.93 1.63 17.61
N PHE A 130 -7.66 0.32 17.69
CA PHE A 130 -6.31 -0.17 17.50
C PHE A 130 -5.96 -0.17 16.00
N CYS A 131 -5.39 0.92 15.52
CA CYS A 131 -4.97 1.04 14.15
C CYS A 131 -3.59 1.71 14.05
N CYS A 132 -2.75 1.22 13.13
CA CYS A 132 -1.42 1.75 12.90
C CYS A 132 -1.06 1.78 11.42
N SER A 133 -0.14 2.69 11.07
CA SER A 133 0.40 2.80 9.72
C SER A 133 1.86 2.35 9.71
N GLY A 134 2.21 1.40 8.85
CA GLY A 134 3.61 1.05 8.57
C GLY A 134 4.15 1.94 7.45
N ILE A 135 5.21 2.71 7.72
CA ILE A 135 5.89 3.51 6.69
C ILE A 135 6.85 2.58 5.93
N LEU A 136 6.34 1.97 4.87
CA LEU A 136 7.08 0.98 4.11
C LEU A 136 8.00 1.65 3.08
N PHE A 137 9.27 1.28 3.11
CA PHE A 137 10.21 1.52 2.03
C PHE A 137 10.04 0.47 0.92
N ASN A 138 10.95 0.39 -0.03
CA ASN A 138 10.82 -0.56 -1.13
C ASN A 138 11.06 -1.99 -0.64
N HIS A 139 10.08 -2.87 -0.79
CA HIS A 139 10.19 -4.28 -0.48
C HIS A 139 10.20 -5.10 -1.76
N GLU A 140 11.24 -5.86 -1.96
CA GLU A 140 11.53 -6.57 -3.19
C GLU A 140 11.50 -8.09 -2.99
N SER A 141 11.13 -8.81 -4.04
CA SER A 141 11.15 -10.27 -4.08
C SER A 141 11.07 -10.79 -5.51
N GLU A 142 11.15 -12.11 -5.66
CA GLU A 142 10.94 -12.80 -6.95
C GLU A 142 9.52 -12.58 -7.51
N ARG A 143 8.58 -12.18 -6.65
CA ARG A 143 7.17 -11.90 -6.99
C ARG A 143 6.89 -10.41 -7.24
N ARG A 144 7.91 -9.57 -7.22
CA ARG A 144 7.75 -8.14 -7.52
C ARG A 144 7.15 -7.95 -8.90
N GLY A 145 6.22 -7.00 -9.05
CA GLY A 145 5.60 -6.69 -10.35
C GLY A 145 6.66 -6.24 -11.38
N GLU A 146 6.50 -6.64 -12.63
CA GLU A 146 7.50 -6.47 -13.71
C GLU A 146 7.76 -5.01 -14.09
N THR A 147 6.83 -4.12 -13.78
CA THR A 147 6.96 -2.67 -14.01
C THR A 147 7.83 -1.96 -12.99
N PHE A 148 8.08 -2.59 -11.83
CA PHE A 148 8.95 -2.03 -10.81
C PHE A 148 10.43 -2.23 -11.12
N VAL A 149 11.25 -1.27 -10.72
CA VAL A 149 12.64 -1.13 -11.19
C VAL A 149 13.49 -2.37 -10.98
N THR A 150 13.45 -3.01 -9.82
CA THR A 150 14.28 -4.20 -9.53
C THR A 150 13.90 -5.38 -10.40
N ARG A 151 12.59 -5.67 -10.53
CA ARG A 151 12.11 -6.74 -11.39
C ARG A 151 12.34 -6.44 -12.86
N LYS A 152 12.15 -5.20 -13.28
CA LYS A 152 12.48 -4.73 -14.63
C LYS A 152 13.95 -4.97 -14.96
N ILE A 153 14.86 -4.68 -14.03
CA ILE A 153 16.30 -4.89 -14.21
C ILE A 153 16.62 -6.38 -14.33
N THR A 154 16.15 -7.21 -13.41
CA THR A 154 16.46 -8.66 -13.40
C THR A 154 15.95 -9.38 -14.64
N LEU A 155 14.74 -9.05 -15.09
CA LEU A 155 14.16 -9.59 -16.32
C LEU A 155 14.92 -9.14 -17.56
N ALA A 156 15.27 -7.85 -17.64
CA ALA A 156 16.06 -7.34 -18.77
C ALA A 156 17.44 -7.96 -18.81
N ALA A 157 18.13 -8.08 -17.69
CA ALA A 157 19.45 -8.74 -17.62
C ALA A 157 19.38 -10.19 -18.12
N ALA A 158 18.37 -10.95 -17.68
CA ALA A 158 18.17 -12.31 -18.15
C ALA A 158 17.86 -12.39 -19.66
N ARG A 159 17.05 -11.47 -20.19
CA ARG A 159 16.73 -11.40 -21.63
C ARG A 159 17.93 -11.00 -22.47
N ILE A 160 18.74 -10.05 -22.00
CA ILE A 160 20.00 -9.62 -22.67
C ILE A 160 20.98 -10.78 -22.72
N ALA A 161 21.18 -11.49 -21.62
CA ALA A 161 22.05 -12.66 -21.56
C ALA A 161 21.62 -13.79 -22.52
N GLN A 162 20.34 -13.88 -22.87
CA GLN A 162 19.78 -14.84 -23.83
C GLN A 162 19.70 -14.31 -25.26
N GLY A 163 20.19 -13.10 -25.53
CA GLY A 163 20.10 -12.46 -26.85
C GLY A 163 18.68 -12.08 -27.28
N LYS A 164 17.73 -11.99 -26.31
CA LYS A 164 16.33 -11.64 -26.56
C LYS A 164 16.03 -10.14 -26.43
N GLN A 165 16.98 -9.38 -25.94
CA GLN A 165 16.89 -7.95 -25.75
C GLN A 165 18.29 -7.33 -25.82
N ASP A 166 18.42 -6.15 -26.45
CA ASP A 166 19.73 -5.52 -26.66
C ASP A 166 20.11 -4.57 -25.52
N ARG A 167 19.13 -3.92 -24.91
CA ARG A 167 19.37 -2.89 -23.89
C ARG A 167 18.21 -2.75 -22.91
N LEU A 168 18.52 -2.18 -21.73
CA LEU A 168 17.55 -1.76 -20.73
C LEU A 168 17.50 -0.24 -20.70
N LEU A 169 16.28 0.33 -20.77
CA LEU A 169 16.04 1.76 -20.58
C LEU A 169 15.56 2.00 -19.16
N LEU A 170 16.30 2.81 -18.41
CA LEU A 170 15.97 3.28 -17.07
C LEU A 170 15.83 4.80 -17.07
N GLY A 171 15.07 5.33 -16.08
CA GLY A 171 14.97 6.76 -15.84
C GLY A 171 16.19 7.32 -15.10
N ASN A 172 15.95 8.05 -14.00
CA ASN A 172 17.01 8.63 -13.19
C ASN A 172 17.85 7.55 -12.48
N LEU A 173 19.11 7.41 -12.88
CA LEU A 173 20.06 6.44 -12.31
C LEU A 173 20.67 6.89 -10.97
N SER A 174 20.56 8.19 -10.64
CA SER A 174 21.12 8.77 -9.41
C SER A 174 20.15 8.74 -8.23
N SER A 175 18.97 8.17 -8.39
CA SER A 175 17.98 8.07 -7.30
C SER A 175 18.46 7.09 -6.23
N LEU A 176 18.55 7.56 -5.00
CA LEU A 176 18.82 6.72 -3.84
C LEU A 176 17.52 6.03 -3.39
N ARG A 177 17.62 4.77 -3.00
CA ARG A 177 16.50 3.96 -2.52
C ARG A 177 16.96 3.04 -1.39
N ASP A 178 16.09 2.81 -0.43
CA ASP A 178 16.26 1.78 0.58
C ASP A 178 15.42 0.56 0.17
N TRP A 179 16.09 -0.57 -0.04
CA TRP A 179 15.46 -1.82 -0.50
C TRP A 179 15.57 -2.90 0.57
N GLY A 180 14.42 -3.37 1.03
CA GLY A 180 14.29 -4.53 1.89
C GLY A 180 13.86 -5.77 1.13
N TYR A 181 14.03 -6.95 1.73
CA TYR A 181 13.52 -8.19 1.19
C TYR A 181 12.17 -8.53 1.81
N ALA A 182 11.18 -8.85 0.99
CA ALA A 182 9.79 -9.01 1.44
C ALA A 182 9.53 -10.24 2.33
N LYS A 183 10.52 -11.11 2.52
CA LYS A 183 10.43 -12.25 3.45
C LYS A 183 11.02 -11.96 4.84
N ASP A 184 11.76 -10.85 5.00
CA ASP A 184 12.31 -10.43 6.28
C ASP A 184 11.22 -9.77 7.14
#